data_2b09e97b9f5e3e2accdc5f0d4ed8ab05
#
_entry.id   2b09e97b9f5e3e2accdc5f0d4ed8ab05
#
_cell.length_a   1.000
_cell.length_b   1.000
_cell.length_c   1.000
_cell.angle_alpha   90.00
_cell.angle_beta   90.00
_cell.angle_gamma   90.00
#
_symmetry.space_group_name_H-M   'P 1'
#
loop_
_entity.id
_entity.type
_entity.pdbx_description
1 polymer ?
#
loop_
_entity_poly.entity_id
_entity_poly.type
_entity_poly.pdbx_seq_one_letter_code
_entity_poly.pdbx_strand_id
1 'polypeptide(L)'
;ALAQIGCIVVAFNHRGGIPFRGRAYHSFGYNNIRDHALADDKCGLEQLIKRHPYIDGNKVGIYGHSGGGMMSTAAICTYPDFYKACVSSAGNHDNNIYSQFFVESHYAIDEQIVKTQDSIKTANGKDSVVTKTKTVYTTNLPTNMELAKNLKGHLMLIVGNMDGNVHPAQTIRMADALINHGKDFELVFLPRGRHTYDGVSEWYFEHKLRSHFAKYLLGDFTNTGFYDIKTNEYDQVIK
;
A
#
# COMPACT_ATOMS: atom_id res chain seq x y z
N ALA A 1 -18.57 5.78 -8.95
CA ALA A 1 -18.73 4.51 -8.22
C ALA A 1 -18.88 4.72 -6.70
N LEU A 2 -17.84 5.10 -5.94
CA LEU A 2 -17.95 5.25 -4.47
C LEU A 2 -18.94 6.35 -4.03
N ALA A 3 -19.05 7.46 -4.75
CA ALA A 3 -20.05 8.49 -4.44
C ALA A 3 -21.49 7.98 -4.53
N GLN A 4 -21.75 6.98 -5.38
CA GLN A 4 -23.09 6.39 -5.53
C GLN A 4 -23.55 5.59 -4.32
N ILE A 5 -22.62 5.09 -3.50
CA ILE A 5 -22.94 4.39 -2.25
C ILE A 5 -22.95 5.33 -1.03
N GLY A 6 -22.82 6.64 -1.24
CA GLY A 6 -22.91 7.65 -0.18
C GLY A 6 -21.56 8.13 0.38
N CYS A 7 -20.43 7.80 -0.26
CA CYS A 7 -19.12 8.30 0.13
C CYS A 7 -18.83 9.67 -0.50
N ILE A 8 -18.19 10.55 0.26
CA ILE A 8 -17.52 11.73 -0.29
C ILE A 8 -16.12 11.29 -0.72
N VAL A 9 -15.81 11.44 -2.00
CA VAL A 9 -14.53 11.02 -2.57
C VAL A 9 -13.67 12.24 -2.82
N VAL A 10 -12.45 12.25 -2.28
CA VAL A 10 -11.49 13.34 -2.41
C VAL A 10 -10.14 12.83 -2.88
N ALA A 11 -9.42 13.66 -3.60
CA ALA A 11 -8.02 13.46 -3.95
C ALA A 11 -7.28 14.77 -3.68
N PHE A 12 -6.14 14.68 -3.03
CA PHE A 12 -5.32 15.83 -2.74
C PHE A 12 -4.10 15.90 -3.67
N ASN A 13 -3.74 17.11 -4.04
CA ASN A 13 -2.47 17.36 -4.67
C ASN A 13 -1.45 17.75 -3.58
N HIS A 14 -0.96 16.74 -2.87
CA HIS A 14 0.03 16.89 -1.82
C HIS A 14 1.39 17.36 -2.36
N ARG A 15 2.28 17.80 -1.47
CA ARG A 15 3.67 18.12 -1.82
C ARG A 15 4.38 16.87 -2.37
N GLY A 16 5.15 17.06 -3.42
CA GLY A 16 5.72 15.95 -4.20
C GLY A 16 4.82 15.44 -5.34
N GLY A 17 3.59 15.95 -5.43
CA GLY A 17 2.64 15.60 -6.48
C GLY A 17 2.93 16.27 -7.83
N ILE A 18 1.89 16.77 -8.51
CA ILE A 18 1.99 17.30 -9.87
C ILE A 18 2.86 18.58 -9.96
N PRO A 19 3.55 18.80 -11.10
CA PRO A 19 4.55 19.88 -11.23
C PRO A 19 3.97 21.29 -11.37
N PHE A 20 2.65 21.46 -11.53
CA PHE A 20 2.03 22.77 -11.80
C PHE A 20 2.23 23.82 -10.71
N ARG A 21 2.62 23.42 -9.51
CA ARG A 21 2.93 24.32 -8.40
C ARG A 21 4.42 24.67 -8.29
N GLY A 22 5.19 24.33 -9.31
CA GLY A 22 6.61 24.64 -9.43
C GLY A 22 7.54 23.56 -8.88
N ARG A 23 8.84 23.70 -9.23
CA ARG A 23 9.85 22.67 -8.95
C ARG A 23 9.99 22.35 -7.46
N ALA A 24 10.03 23.36 -6.60
CA ALA A 24 10.20 23.16 -5.16
C ALA A 24 9.06 22.35 -4.54
N TYR A 25 7.83 22.51 -5.05
CA TYR A 25 6.68 21.75 -4.61
C TYR A 25 6.72 20.31 -5.14
N HIS A 26 7.03 20.14 -6.41
CA HIS A 26 7.08 18.84 -7.07
C HIS A 26 8.21 17.95 -6.54
N SER A 27 9.37 18.51 -6.27
CA SER A 27 10.52 17.77 -5.72
C SER A 27 10.51 17.66 -4.20
N PHE A 28 9.47 18.16 -3.53
CA PHE A 28 9.33 18.03 -2.09
C PHE A 28 9.13 16.54 -1.74
N GLY A 29 9.89 16.05 -0.78
CA GLY A 29 9.82 14.64 -0.42
C GLY A 29 10.63 13.71 -1.35
N TYR A 30 11.43 14.24 -2.27
CA TYR A 30 12.43 13.45 -2.97
C TYR A 30 13.25 12.68 -1.92
N ASN A 31 13.49 11.41 -2.14
CA ASN A 31 14.02 10.42 -1.21
C ASN A 31 13.03 9.90 -0.15
N ASN A 32 11.87 10.51 0.02
CA ASN A 32 10.77 9.98 0.84
C ASN A 32 9.43 10.40 0.23
N ILE A 33 9.05 9.75 -0.86
CA ILE A 33 7.81 10.07 -1.58
C ILE A 33 6.54 9.60 -0.87
N ARG A 34 6.66 8.86 0.25
CA ARG A 34 5.53 8.30 0.98
C ARG A 34 5.10 9.15 2.18
N ASP A 35 5.98 9.35 3.14
CA ASP A 35 5.57 9.80 4.47
C ASP A 35 5.08 11.26 4.49
N HIS A 36 5.72 12.13 3.70
CA HIS A 36 5.28 13.52 3.56
C HIS A 36 3.92 13.63 2.88
N ALA A 37 3.70 12.84 1.83
CA ALA A 37 2.44 12.81 1.11
C ALA A 37 1.30 12.32 2.02
N LEU A 38 1.51 11.26 2.79
CA LEU A 38 0.52 10.74 3.75
C LEU A 38 0.17 11.75 4.84
N ALA A 39 1.15 12.49 5.33
CA ALA A 39 0.93 13.55 6.32
C ALA A 39 0.10 14.71 5.75
N ASP A 40 0.39 15.11 4.50
CA ASP A 40 -0.35 16.17 3.81
C ASP A 40 -1.80 15.75 3.53
N ASP A 41 -2.02 14.53 3.06
CA ASP A 41 -3.35 13.99 2.77
C ASP A 41 -4.20 13.90 4.04
N LYS A 42 -3.62 13.40 5.14
CA LYS A 42 -4.29 13.37 6.44
C LYS A 42 -4.65 14.76 6.92
N CYS A 43 -3.72 15.70 6.87
CA CYS A 43 -3.96 17.10 7.26
C CYS A 43 -5.06 17.75 6.40
N GLY A 44 -5.07 17.49 5.09
CA GLY A 44 -6.11 17.97 4.19
C GLY A 44 -7.50 17.43 4.54
N LEU A 45 -7.60 16.14 4.85
CA LEU A 45 -8.85 15.51 5.31
C LEU A 45 -9.33 16.09 6.65
N GLU A 46 -8.45 16.27 7.63
CA GLU A 46 -8.79 16.87 8.92
C GLU A 46 -9.34 18.30 8.75
N GLN A 47 -8.77 19.09 7.83
CA GLN A 47 -9.26 20.42 7.53
C GLN A 47 -10.64 20.39 6.85
N LEU A 48 -10.89 19.43 5.93
CA LEU A 48 -12.20 19.25 5.31
C LEU A 48 -13.26 18.86 6.34
N ILE A 49 -12.96 17.88 7.18
CA ILE A 49 -13.85 17.43 8.27
C ILE A 49 -14.19 18.59 9.18
N LYS A 50 -13.22 19.40 9.59
CA LYS A 50 -13.44 20.57 10.44
C LYS A 50 -14.33 21.63 9.79
N ARG A 51 -14.21 21.84 8.47
CA ARG A 51 -14.95 22.87 7.73
C ARG A 51 -16.36 22.44 7.38
N HIS A 52 -16.63 21.15 7.29
CA HIS A 52 -17.87 20.58 6.76
C HIS A 52 -18.48 19.60 7.77
N PRO A 53 -19.38 20.06 8.65
CA PRO A 53 -19.95 19.24 9.73
C PRO A 53 -20.75 18.01 9.27
N TYR A 54 -21.11 17.94 7.99
CA TYR A 54 -21.78 16.78 7.40
C TYR A 54 -20.81 15.63 7.06
N ILE A 55 -19.50 15.84 7.17
CA ILE A 55 -18.48 14.80 6.97
C ILE A 55 -18.22 14.08 8.30
N ASP A 56 -18.48 12.78 8.33
CA ASP A 56 -18.17 11.95 9.49
C ASP A 56 -16.69 11.60 9.53
N GLY A 57 -15.94 12.30 10.36
CA GLY A 57 -14.50 12.08 10.56
C GLY A 57 -14.14 10.73 11.20
N ASN A 58 -15.13 9.99 11.71
CA ASN A 58 -14.91 8.63 12.24
C ASN A 58 -15.04 7.55 11.16
N LYS A 59 -15.39 7.93 9.94
CA LYS A 59 -15.63 7.03 8.80
C LYS A 59 -14.72 7.34 7.62
N VAL A 60 -13.43 7.44 7.87
CA VAL A 60 -12.42 7.75 6.85
C VAL A 60 -11.85 6.47 6.27
N GLY A 61 -11.91 6.33 4.95
CA GLY A 61 -11.29 5.25 4.20
C GLY A 61 -10.23 5.76 3.24
N ILE A 62 -9.39 4.84 2.76
CA ILE A 62 -8.37 5.14 1.75
C ILE A 62 -8.25 3.98 0.78
N TYR A 63 -8.01 4.27 -0.49
CA TYR A 63 -7.71 3.22 -1.47
C TYR A 63 -6.70 3.72 -2.50
N GLY A 64 -6.05 2.77 -3.11
CA GLY A 64 -5.10 3.06 -4.18
C GLY A 64 -4.63 1.81 -4.90
N HIS A 65 -4.04 2.02 -6.07
CA HIS A 65 -3.50 0.99 -6.93
C HIS A 65 -2.00 1.22 -7.16
N SER A 66 -1.21 0.15 -7.27
CA SER A 66 0.24 0.22 -7.52
C SER A 66 0.97 0.99 -6.40
N GLY A 67 1.70 2.06 -6.74
CA GLY A 67 2.23 2.99 -5.75
C GLY A 67 1.17 3.53 -4.79
N GLY A 68 -0.06 3.77 -5.29
CA GLY A 68 -1.20 4.13 -4.45
C GLY A 68 -1.64 3.00 -3.50
N GLY A 69 -1.48 1.75 -3.89
CA GLY A 69 -1.70 0.58 -3.02
C GLY A 69 -0.68 0.50 -1.88
N MET A 70 0.59 0.74 -2.19
CA MET A 70 1.65 0.87 -1.19
C MET A 70 1.34 2.02 -0.22
N MET A 71 0.98 3.19 -0.76
CA MET A 71 0.62 4.38 0.02
C MET A 71 -0.58 4.14 0.93
N SER A 72 -1.64 3.51 0.42
CA SER A 72 -2.87 3.25 1.18
C SER A 72 -2.63 2.30 2.35
N THR A 73 -1.83 1.24 2.14
CA THR A 73 -1.43 0.33 3.21
C THR A 73 -0.56 1.03 4.25
N ALA A 74 0.40 1.84 3.80
CA ALA A 74 1.22 2.63 4.72
C ALA A 74 0.37 3.61 5.54
N ALA A 75 -0.64 4.27 4.91
CA ALA A 75 -1.52 5.21 5.57
C ALA A 75 -2.31 4.58 6.73
N ILE A 76 -2.99 3.44 6.48
CA ILE A 76 -3.79 2.78 7.51
C ILE A 76 -2.92 2.21 8.64
N CYS A 77 -1.68 1.81 8.34
CA CYS A 77 -0.73 1.33 9.35
C CYS A 77 -0.03 2.46 10.10
N THR A 78 0.20 3.62 9.47
CA THR A 78 0.84 4.78 10.11
C THR A 78 -0.15 5.60 10.94
N TYR A 79 -1.40 5.69 10.48
CA TYR A 79 -2.48 6.43 11.15
C TYR A 79 -3.67 5.52 11.47
N PRO A 80 -3.47 4.47 12.28
CA PRO A 80 -4.46 3.40 12.50
C PRO A 80 -5.72 3.86 13.21
N ASP A 81 -5.65 4.98 13.93
CA ASP A 81 -6.81 5.57 14.60
C ASP A 81 -7.57 6.55 13.69
N PHE A 82 -7.01 6.93 12.55
CA PHE A 82 -7.64 7.83 11.58
C PHE A 82 -8.35 7.07 10.46
N TYR A 83 -7.62 6.20 9.74
CA TYR A 83 -8.21 5.41 8.65
C TYR A 83 -8.87 4.14 9.19
N LYS A 84 -10.15 3.94 8.86
CA LYS A 84 -10.97 2.81 9.34
C LYS A 84 -11.03 1.65 8.36
N ALA A 85 -10.96 1.94 7.06
CA ALA A 85 -10.98 0.95 6.00
C ALA A 85 -9.98 1.31 4.90
N CYS A 86 -9.36 0.29 4.31
CA CYS A 86 -8.38 0.45 3.25
C CYS A 86 -8.56 -0.64 2.18
N VAL A 87 -8.51 -0.24 0.91
CA VAL A 87 -8.35 -1.18 -0.20
C VAL A 87 -7.04 -0.88 -0.90
N SER A 88 -6.12 -1.81 -0.79
CA SER A 88 -4.79 -1.74 -1.39
C SER A 88 -4.69 -2.71 -2.55
N SER A 89 -4.51 -2.19 -3.74
CA SER A 89 -4.45 -2.96 -4.97
C SER A 89 -3.06 -2.92 -5.57
N ALA A 90 -2.49 -4.09 -5.87
CA ALA A 90 -1.19 -4.28 -6.53
C ALA A 90 -0.06 -3.41 -5.96
N GLY A 91 -0.01 -3.27 -4.62
CA GLY A 91 0.95 -2.40 -3.94
C GLY A 91 2.37 -2.98 -3.87
N ASN A 92 3.36 -2.15 -4.16
CA ASN A 92 4.79 -2.47 -3.97
C ASN A 92 5.20 -2.28 -2.51
N HIS A 93 4.79 -3.21 -1.66
CA HIS A 93 4.92 -3.12 -0.20
C HIS A 93 6.35 -3.21 0.33
N ASP A 94 7.26 -3.83 -0.44
CA ASP A 94 8.67 -3.96 -0.14
C ASP A 94 9.52 -3.39 -1.28
N ASN A 95 9.96 -2.17 -1.11
CA ASN A 95 10.77 -1.51 -2.13
C ASN A 95 12.24 -2.01 -2.17
N ASN A 96 12.69 -2.82 -1.23
CA ASN A 96 14.01 -3.45 -1.30
C ASN A 96 14.08 -4.57 -2.36
N ILE A 97 12.94 -5.10 -2.77
CA ILE A 97 12.83 -6.16 -3.79
C ILE A 97 12.01 -5.73 -5.01
N TYR A 98 11.68 -4.45 -5.12
CA TYR A 98 11.01 -3.86 -6.27
C TYR A 98 12.03 -3.42 -7.34
N SER A 99 11.56 -2.78 -8.41
CA SER A 99 12.43 -2.25 -9.46
C SER A 99 13.54 -1.35 -8.89
N GLN A 100 14.80 -1.78 -9.04
CA GLN A 100 15.96 -1.05 -8.55
C GLN A 100 15.99 0.39 -9.10
N PHE A 101 15.74 0.56 -10.39
CA PHE A 101 15.69 1.88 -11.03
C PHE A 101 14.68 2.82 -10.35
N PHE A 102 13.49 2.31 -10.02
CA PHE A 102 12.47 3.09 -9.31
C PHE A 102 12.93 3.44 -7.89
N VAL A 103 13.47 2.46 -7.18
CA VAL A 103 13.88 2.61 -5.77
C VAL A 103 15.03 3.62 -5.65
N GLU A 104 16.08 3.47 -6.44
CA GLU A 104 17.22 4.40 -6.43
C GLU A 104 16.84 5.83 -6.83
N SER A 105 15.82 5.98 -7.68
CA SER A 105 15.37 7.30 -8.14
C SER A 105 14.44 8.01 -7.15
N HIS A 106 13.77 7.30 -6.25
CA HIS A 106 12.68 7.86 -5.44
C HIS A 106 12.88 7.70 -3.93
N TYR A 107 13.75 6.78 -3.50
CA TYR A 107 14.06 6.55 -2.09
C TYR A 107 15.56 6.79 -1.87
N ALA A 108 15.92 7.42 -0.79
CA ALA A 108 17.31 7.52 -0.42
C ALA A 108 17.88 6.12 -0.16
N ILE A 109 19.08 5.88 -0.69
CA ILE A 109 19.84 4.67 -0.39
C ILE A 109 20.96 5.05 0.56
N ASP A 110 20.94 4.45 1.74
CA ASP A 110 22.01 4.57 2.70
C ASP A 110 23.03 3.47 2.49
N GLU A 111 24.28 3.87 2.37
CA GLU A 111 25.40 2.97 2.38
C GLU A 111 25.85 2.75 3.83
N GLN A 112 25.75 1.53 4.30
CA GLN A 112 26.19 1.14 5.63
C GLN A 112 27.35 0.15 5.54
N ILE A 113 28.44 0.46 6.25
CA ILE A 113 29.58 -0.44 6.39
C ILE A 113 29.36 -1.30 7.64
N VAL A 114 28.95 -2.55 7.42
CA VAL A 114 28.74 -3.52 8.50
C VAL A 114 30.02 -4.30 8.72
N LYS A 115 30.52 -4.26 9.96
CA LYS A 115 31.68 -5.06 10.40
C LYS A 115 31.17 -6.30 11.12
N THR A 116 31.48 -7.47 10.61
CA THR A 116 31.22 -8.75 11.27
C THR A 116 32.55 -9.32 11.79
N GLN A 117 32.52 -9.89 12.99
CA GLN A 117 33.69 -10.58 13.59
C GLN A 117 33.44 -12.07 13.52
N ASP A 118 34.27 -12.77 12.79
CA ASP A 118 34.29 -14.24 12.73
C ASP A 118 35.45 -14.76 13.56
N SER A 119 35.19 -15.68 14.48
CA SER A 119 36.26 -16.42 15.19
C SER A 119 36.76 -17.54 14.29
N ILE A 120 38.01 -17.49 13.94
CA ILE A 120 38.70 -18.56 13.17
C ILE A 120 39.80 -19.19 14.02
N LYS A 121 39.94 -20.50 13.88
CA LYS A 121 41.12 -21.19 14.46
C LYS A 121 42.30 -21.03 13.53
N THR A 122 43.36 -20.47 14.05
CA THR A 122 44.65 -20.40 13.31
C THR A 122 45.27 -21.78 13.19
N ALA A 123 46.23 -21.95 12.25
CA ALA A 123 46.96 -23.20 12.03
C ALA A 123 47.66 -23.70 13.31
N ASN A 124 47.93 -22.84 14.28
CA ASN A 124 48.55 -23.16 15.57
C ASN A 124 47.51 -23.41 16.69
N GLY A 125 46.24 -23.63 16.36
CA GLY A 125 45.18 -23.96 17.32
C GLY A 125 44.68 -22.78 18.20
N LYS A 126 45.21 -21.56 17.99
CA LYS A 126 44.76 -20.37 18.73
C LYS A 126 43.55 -19.73 18.05
N ASP A 127 42.59 -19.31 18.85
CA ASP A 127 41.47 -18.54 18.34
C ASP A 127 41.94 -17.14 17.91
N SER A 128 41.52 -16.74 16.70
CA SER A 128 41.80 -15.42 16.16
C SER A 128 40.47 -14.82 15.65
N VAL A 129 40.29 -13.53 15.88
CA VAL A 129 39.11 -12.79 15.40
C VAL A 129 39.47 -12.11 14.10
N VAL A 130 38.74 -12.46 13.03
CA VAL A 130 38.87 -11.79 11.74
C VAL A 130 37.66 -10.86 11.56
N THR A 131 37.95 -9.58 11.36
CA THR A 131 36.92 -8.60 11.05
C THR A 131 36.69 -8.57 9.53
N LYS A 132 35.51 -8.97 9.09
CA LYS A 132 35.06 -8.80 7.70
C LYS A 132 34.23 -7.54 7.59
N THR A 133 34.47 -6.78 6.55
CA THR A 133 33.72 -5.58 6.24
C THR A 133 32.82 -5.85 5.02
N LYS A 134 31.54 -5.58 5.15
CA LYS A 134 30.58 -5.69 4.06
C LYS A 134 29.82 -4.38 3.92
N THR A 135 29.75 -3.86 2.72
CA THR A 135 28.86 -2.73 2.40
C THR A 135 27.45 -3.27 2.18
N VAL A 136 26.47 -2.70 2.87
CA VAL A 136 25.05 -2.99 2.74
C VAL A 136 24.32 -1.71 2.35
N TYR A 137 23.50 -1.80 1.32
CA TYR A 137 22.66 -0.70 0.87
C TYR A 137 21.25 -0.93 1.35
N THR A 138 20.65 0.06 2.01
CA THR A 138 19.28 0.00 2.52
C THR A 138 18.49 1.24 2.13
N THR A 139 17.18 1.10 1.99
CA THR A 139 16.30 2.25 1.83
C THR A 139 15.98 2.87 3.19
N ASN A 140 15.82 4.20 3.24
CA ASN A 140 15.52 4.91 4.49
C ASN A 140 14.04 4.81 4.92
N LEU A 141 13.20 4.21 4.10
CA LEU A 141 11.79 4.07 4.41
C LEU A 141 11.49 2.68 4.96
N PRO A 142 10.78 2.56 6.08
CA PRO A 142 10.26 1.28 6.53
C PRO A 142 9.40 0.66 5.43
N THR A 143 9.53 -0.65 5.24
CA THR A 143 8.62 -1.40 4.39
C THR A 143 7.23 -1.41 4.99
N ASN A 144 6.20 -1.70 4.19
CA ASN A 144 4.86 -1.86 4.76
C ASN A 144 4.76 -3.07 5.69
N MET A 145 5.61 -4.09 5.53
CA MET A 145 5.68 -5.23 6.45
C MET A 145 6.08 -4.80 7.86
N GLU A 146 7.03 -3.88 7.99
CA GLU A 146 7.45 -3.35 9.30
C GLU A 146 6.34 -2.54 9.98
N LEU A 147 5.43 -1.94 9.19
CA LEU A 147 4.27 -1.20 9.67
C LEU A 147 3.07 -2.10 10.00
N ALA A 148 3.04 -3.35 9.53
CA ALA A 148 1.92 -4.28 9.66
C ALA A 148 1.40 -4.43 11.10
N LYS A 149 2.30 -4.45 12.08
CA LYS A 149 1.99 -4.54 13.52
C LYS A 149 1.02 -3.47 14.02
N ASN A 150 0.97 -2.32 13.34
CA ASN A 150 0.15 -1.19 13.78
C ASN A 150 -1.28 -1.21 13.22
N LEU A 151 -1.61 -2.12 12.30
CA LEU A 151 -2.95 -2.19 11.69
C LEU A 151 -4.02 -2.34 12.77
N LYS A 152 -5.05 -1.49 12.73
CA LYS A 152 -6.26 -1.55 13.57
C LYS A 152 -7.55 -1.58 12.74
N GLY A 153 -7.56 -0.91 11.59
CA GLY A 153 -8.71 -0.83 10.69
C GLY A 153 -8.84 -2.05 9.78
N HIS A 154 -9.81 -2.00 8.89
CA HIS A 154 -10.12 -3.09 7.95
C HIS A 154 -9.32 -2.93 6.67
N LEU A 155 -8.41 -3.84 6.41
CA LEU A 155 -7.56 -3.85 5.22
C LEU A 155 -7.99 -4.95 4.26
N MET A 156 -8.15 -4.59 2.98
CA MET A 156 -8.26 -5.52 1.88
C MET A 156 -7.05 -5.38 0.96
N LEU A 157 -6.34 -6.46 0.73
CA LEU A 157 -5.27 -6.58 -0.24
C LEU A 157 -5.80 -7.24 -1.51
N ILE A 158 -5.59 -6.63 -2.68
CA ILE A 158 -6.00 -7.18 -3.97
C ILE A 158 -4.81 -7.21 -4.91
N VAL A 159 -4.60 -8.31 -5.62
CA VAL A 159 -3.51 -8.43 -6.59
C VAL A 159 -3.89 -9.32 -7.76
N GLY A 160 -3.43 -8.94 -8.95
CA GLY A 160 -3.50 -9.78 -10.14
C GLY A 160 -2.42 -10.86 -10.14
N ASN A 161 -2.81 -12.11 -10.35
CA ASN A 161 -1.85 -13.22 -10.32
C ASN A 161 -0.85 -13.19 -11.50
N MET A 162 -1.18 -12.46 -12.56
CA MET A 162 -0.33 -12.26 -13.74
C MET A 162 0.32 -10.87 -13.79
N ASP A 163 0.43 -10.19 -12.65
CA ASP A 163 1.06 -8.88 -12.56
C ASP A 163 2.57 -9.00 -12.79
N GLY A 164 3.03 -8.51 -13.93
CA GLY A 164 4.44 -8.51 -14.32
C GLY A 164 5.19 -7.23 -13.94
N ASN A 165 4.49 -6.23 -13.38
CA ASN A 165 5.10 -4.97 -12.92
C ASN A 165 5.33 -5.01 -11.40
N VAL A 166 4.26 -5.14 -10.63
CA VAL A 166 4.34 -5.34 -9.19
C VAL A 166 4.02 -6.80 -8.89
N HIS A 167 5.06 -7.60 -8.82
CA HIS A 167 4.93 -9.05 -8.68
C HIS A 167 4.05 -9.42 -7.47
N PRO A 168 3.14 -10.41 -7.59
CA PRO A 168 2.22 -10.83 -6.51
C PRO A 168 2.91 -11.15 -5.18
N ALA A 169 4.18 -11.54 -5.22
CA ALA A 169 4.98 -11.77 -4.02
C ALA A 169 5.04 -10.55 -3.07
N GLN A 170 4.89 -9.33 -3.59
CA GLN A 170 4.81 -8.11 -2.77
C GLN A 170 3.60 -8.17 -1.83
N THR A 171 2.44 -8.52 -2.35
CA THR A 171 1.20 -8.69 -1.58
C THR A 171 1.27 -9.90 -0.66
N ILE A 172 1.85 -11.02 -1.11
CA ILE A 172 2.02 -12.23 -0.30
C ILE A 172 2.92 -11.94 0.92
N ARG A 173 4.02 -11.23 0.74
CA ARG A 173 4.90 -10.82 1.85
C ARG A 173 4.20 -9.91 2.84
N MET A 174 3.35 -9.00 2.35
CA MET A 174 2.54 -8.14 3.23
C MET A 174 1.52 -8.97 4.03
N ALA A 175 0.86 -9.93 3.38
CA ALA A 175 -0.07 -10.86 4.03
C ALA A 175 0.64 -11.70 5.10
N ASP A 176 1.82 -12.24 4.81
CA ASP A 176 2.64 -12.97 5.78
C ASP A 176 2.98 -12.11 7.01
N ALA A 177 3.39 -10.86 6.80
CA ALA A 177 3.67 -9.93 7.90
C ALA A 177 2.43 -9.65 8.77
N LEU A 178 1.26 -9.49 8.15
CA LEU A 178 -0.01 -9.31 8.87
C LEU A 178 -0.37 -10.53 9.70
N ILE A 179 -0.23 -11.73 9.15
CA ILE A 179 -0.45 -13.01 9.85
C ILE A 179 0.48 -13.13 11.05
N ASN A 180 1.77 -12.87 10.85
CA ASN A 180 2.79 -12.95 11.91
C ASN A 180 2.54 -11.95 13.06
N HIS A 181 1.81 -10.88 12.80
CA HIS A 181 1.37 -9.92 13.82
C HIS A 181 -0.07 -10.12 14.30
N GLY A 182 -0.72 -11.24 13.95
CA GLY A 182 -2.09 -11.57 14.36
C GLY A 182 -3.12 -10.56 13.88
N LYS A 183 -2.92 -9.96 12.69
CA LYS A 183 -3.84 -8.97 12.12
C LYS A 183 -4.86 -9.64 11.21
N ASP A 184 -6.11 -9.18 11.31
CA ASP A 184 -7.18 -9.59 10.40
C ASP A 184 -7.18 -8.72 9.14
N PHE A 185 -7.37 -9.34 7.98
CA PHE A 185 -7.41 -8.67 6.68
C PHE A 185 -8.10 -9.54 5.63
N GLU A 186 -8.55 -8.92 4.54
CA GLU A 186 -9.05 -9.63 3.38
C GLU A 186 -7.96 -9.72 2.31
N LEU A 187 -7.84 -10.88 1.65
CA LEU A 187 -6.91 -11.10 0.55
C LEU A 187 -7.67 -11.61 -0.68
N VAL A 188 -7.52 -10.90 -1.80
CA VAL A 188 -8.18 -11.21 -3.06
C VAL A 188 -7.14 -11.40 -4.16
N PHE A 189 -7.10 -12.60 -4.73
CA PHE A 189 -6.35 -12.88 -5.94
C PHE A 189 -7.26 -12.80 -7.16
N LEU A 190 -6.82 -12.07 -8.19
CA LEU A 190 -7.46 -12.04 -9.49
C LEU A 190 -6.67 -12.94 -10.45
N PRO A 191 -7.14 -14.17 -10.74
CA PRO A 191 -6.32 -15.19 -11.42
C PRO A 191 -5.81 -14.78 -12.81
N ARG A 192 -6.56 -13.93 -13.52
CA ARG A 192 -6.20 -13.38 -14.84
C ARG A 192 -5.76 -11.93 -14.79
N GLY A 193 -5.79 -11.31 -13.61
CA GLY A 193 -5.43 -9.90 -13.43
C GLY A 193 -3.96 -9.66 -13.71
N ARG A 194 -3.68 -8.67 -14.55
CA ARG A 194 -2.35 -8.08 -14.77
C ARG A 194 -2.18 -6.88 -13.85
N HIS A 195 -1.16 -6.07 -14.08
CA HIS A 195 -0.98 -4.85 -13.29
C HIS A 195 -2.16 -3.88 -13.45
N THR A 196 -2.64 -3.67 -14.67
CA THR A 196 -3.90 -2.97 -14.93
C THR A 196 -5.00 -4.02 -15.09
N TYR A 197 -6.06 -3.89 -14.32
CA TYR A 197 -7.19 -4.80 -14.41
C TYR A 197 -8.06 -4.42 -15.61
N ASP A 198 -8.59 -5.43 -16.27
CA ASP A 198 -9.50 -5.30 -17.40
C ASP A 198 -10.65 -6.31 -17.30
N GLY A 199 -11.73 -6.06 -18.03
CA GLY A 199 -12.87 -6.97 -18.16
C GLY A 199 -13.41 -7.42 -16.82
N VAL A 200 -13.50 -8.74 -16.64
CA VAL A 200 -14.05 -9.36 -15.41
C VAL A 200 -13.22 -9.02 -14.17
N SER A 201 -11.90 -8.91 -14.31
CA SER A 201 -11.02 -8.58 -13.19
C SER A 201 -11.25 -7.15 -12.69
N GLU A 202 -11.41 -6.18 -13.59
CA GLU A 202 -11.74 -4.79 -13.27
C GLU A 202 -13.13 -4.71 -12.61
N TRP A 203 -14.12 -5.36 -13.24
CA TRP A 203 -15.46 -5.41 -12.70
C TRP A 203 -15.50 -5.98 -11.27
N TYR A 204 -14.80 -7.10 -11.04
CA TYR A 204 -14.74 -7.72 -9.72
C TYR A 204 -14.01 -6.84 -8.69
N PHE A 205 -12.90 -6.20 -9.10
CA PHE A 205 -12.19 -5.24 -8.27
C PHE A 205 -13.10 -4.09 -7.82
N GLU A 206 -13.83 -3.47 -8.76
CA GLU A 206 -14.76 -2.39 -8.49
C GLU A 206 -15.88 -2.80 -7.51
N HIS A 207 -16.37 -4.05 -7.62
CA HIS A 207 -17.33 -4.61 -6.69
C HIS A 207 -16.77 -4.79 -5.29
N LYS A 208 -15.58 -5.38 -5.19
CA LYS A 208 -14.90 -5.57 -3.91
C LYS A 208 -14.59 -4.25 -3.23
N LEU A 209 -14.16 -3.25 -3.99
CA LEU A 209 -13.90 -1.92 -3.49
C LEU A 209 -15.16 -1.29 -2.86
N ARG A 210 -16.29 -1.32 -3.58
CA ARG A 210 -17.57 -0.78 -3.08
C ARG A 210 -18.08 -1.55 -1.87
N SER A 211 -18.10 -2.88 -1.94
CA SER A 211 -18.53 -3.74 -0.84
C SER A 211 -17.75 -3.48 0.44
N HIS A 212 -16.43 -3.37 0.35
CA HIS A 212 -15.55 -3.16 1.48
C HIS A 212 -15.88 -1.84 2.20
N PHE A 213 -16.01 -0.75 1.45
CA PHE A 213 -16.36 0.53 2.05
C PHE A 213 -17.82 0.61 2.51
N ALA A 214 -18.76 0.00 1.79
CA ALA A 214 -20.15 -0.11 2.26
C ALA A 214 -20.20 -0.80 3.63
N LYS A 215 -19.50 -1.92 3.75
CA LYS A 215 -19.46 -2.72 4.98
C LYS A 215 -18.79 -1.95 6.13
N TYR A 216 -17.60 -1.44 5.93
CA TYR A 216 -16.77 -0.97 7.04
C TYR A 216 -16.85 0.54 7.32
N LEU A 217 -17.34 1.34 6.37
CA LEU A 217 -17.58 2.78 6.61
C LEU A 217 -19.06 3.11 6.78
N LEU A 218 -19.94 2.45 6.02
CA LEU A 218 -21.37 2.76 6.06
C LEU A 218 -22.16 1.81 6.98
N GLY A 219 -21.57 0.69 7.38
CA GLY A 219 -22.26 -0.32 8.19
C GLY A 219 -23.28 -1.16 7.41
N ASP A 220 -23.19 -1.13 6.06
CA ASP A 220 -24.07 -1.91 5.19
C ASP A 220 -23.45 -3.28 4.91
N PHE A 221 -23.88 -4.27 5.68
CA PHE A 221 -23.48 -5.67 5.54
C PHE A 221 -24.36 -6.44 4.54
N THR A 222 -25.41 -5.83 4.03
CA THR A 222 -26.34 -6.46 3.09
C THR A 222 -25.91 -6.24 1.65
N ASN A 223 -25.19 -5.16 1.39
CA ASN A 223 -24.67 -4.84 0.07
C ASN A 223 -23.47 -5.74 -0.26
N THR A 224 -23.74 -6.86 -0.91
CA THR A 224 -22.68 -7.78 -1.34
C THR A 224 -21.82 -7.21 -2.48
N GLY A 225 -22.17 -6.01 -3.00
CA GLY A 225 -21.53 -5.42 -4.17
C GLY A 225 -21.88 -6.12 -5.49
N PHE A 226 -22.53 -7.28 -5.41
CA PHE A 226 -23.00 -8.04 -6.55
C PHE A 226 -24.43 -7.59 -6.88
N TYR A 227 -24.58 -6.47 -7.58
CA TYR A 227 -25.82 -6.21 -8.30
C TYR A 227 -25.94 -7.24 -9.41
N ASP A 228 -27.14 -7.75 -9.65
CA ASP A 228 -27.43 -8.70 -10.70
C ASP A 228 -26.64 -8.41 -11.97
N ILE A 229 -25.61 -9.19 -12.19
CA ILE A 229 -24.98 -9.22 -13.49
C ILE A 229 -26.06 -9.83 -14.37
N LYS A 230 -26.66 -9.01 -15.21
CA LYS A 230 -27.45 -9.54 -16.30
C LYS A 230 -26.50 -10.46 -17.05
N THR A 231 -26.82 -11.73 -17.11
CA THR A 231 -26.00 -12.79 -17.74
C THR A 231 -25.47 -12.39 -19.11
N ASN A 232 -26.15 -11.48 -19.81
CA ASN A 232 -25.77 -10.91 -21.10
C ASN A 232 -24.51 -10.01 -21.05
N GLU A 233 -24.20 -9.37 -19.93
CA GLU A 233 -22.97 -8.56 -19.78
C GLU A 233 -21.76 -9.45 -19.44
N TYR A 234 -22.00 -10.54 -18.72
CA TYR A 234 -20.97 -11.51 -18.38
C TYR A 234 -20.48 -12.27 -19.63
N ASP A 235 -21.39 -12.67 -20.51
CA ASP A 235 -21.09 -13.35 -21.76
C ASP A 235 -20.36 -12.47 -22.79
N GLN A 236 -20.50 -11.15 -22.69
CA GLN A 236 -19.77 -10.19 -23.54
C GLN A 236 -18.34 -9.93 -23.05
N VAL A 237 -18.08 -10.12 -21.76
CA VAL A 237 -16.76 -9.90 -21.14
C VAL A 237 -15.85 -11.12 -21.25
N ILE A 238 -16.42 -12.32 -21.46
CA ILE A 238 -15.65 -13.58 -21.55
C ILE A 238 -15.25 -13.91 -23.00
N LYS A 239 -15.85 -13.29 -24.00
CA LYS A 239 -15.47 -13.43 -25.42
C LYS A 239 -14.35 -12.49 -25.80
#